data_6f7184d3d513a5af2af7afdd37fbf1d1
#
_entry.id   6f7184d3d513a5af2af7afdd37fbf1d1
#
_cell.length_a   1.000
_cell.length_b   1.000
_cell.length_c   1.000
_cell.angle_alpha   90.00
_cell.angle_beta   90.00
_cell.angle_gamma   90.00
#
_symmetry.space_group_name_H-M   'P 1'
#
loop_
_entity.id
_entity.type
_entity.pdbx_description
1 polymer ?
#
loop_
_entity_poly.entity_id
_entity_poly.type
_entity_poly.pdbx_seq_one_letter_code
_entity_poly.pdbx_strand_id
1 'polypeptide(L)'
;IILCLFIFGSQEINKNKKRLNKVNEKIFVKVISPNFDLQYGLNKKKIEERFNKLIRYSNPDKDKKTLFIWPEGVFSGYSYKEILIFKKLIKRNFSKKHLIIFGANRLNIESGNFYNSMLVVDNNLEIIKKYDKRKLVPFGEFLPFENILKVFGLKKITEGHGSFIKGNKNNNIIIDNLNILPLICYEVIFTDLIQKSDLNTNLIVNISEDGWFGKTIGPDQHFVKSIFRSIENDTFFLRSTNKGVSAIIDNKGNIAKRLNRNEAGNIEF
;
A
#
# COMPACT_ATOMS: atom_id res chain seq x y z
N ILE A 1 35.20 -12.20 12.44
CA ILE A 1 33.91 -11.49 12.64
C ILE A 1 32.97 -11.76 11.45
N ILE A 2 33.35 -11.46 10.18
CA ILE A 2 32.48 -11.65 8.99
C ILE A 2 32.01 -13.11 8.86
N LEU A 3 32.90 -14.08 9.02
CA LEU A 3 32.56 -15.51 8.96
C LEU A 3 31.56 -15.90 10.07
N CYS A 4 31.75 -15.38 11.29
CA CYS A 4 30.83 -15.64 12.40
C CYS A 4 29.43 -15.06 12.14
N LEU A 5 29.36 -13.83 11.59
CA LEU A 5 28.09 -13.20 11.21
C LEU A 5 27.40 -13.97 10.08
N PHE A 6 28.16 -14.48 9.10
CA PHE A 6 27.62 -15.31 8.03
C PHE A 6 27.05 -16.64 8.55
N ILE A 7 27.79 -17.34 9.42
CA ILE A 7 27.33 -18.61 10.03
C ILE A 7 26.11 -18.37 10.89
N PHE A 8 26.11 -17.32 11.74
CA PHE A 8 24.98 -16.95 12.57
C PHE A 8 23.74 -16.62 11.73
N GLY A 9 23.88 -15.77 10.73
CA GLY A 9 22.78 -15.42 9.82
C GLY A 9 22.22 -16.65 9.09
N SER A 10 23.11 -17.53 8.63
CA SER A 10 22.72 -18.79 7.97
C SER A 10 21.94 -19.74 8.90
N GLN A 11 22.33 -19.81 10.17
CA GLN A 11 21.63 -20.62 11.18
C GLN A 11 20.25 -20.03 11.51
N GLU A 12 20.15 -18.71 11.67
CA GLU A 12 18.88 -18.01 11.93
C GLU A 12 17.91 -18.16 10.75
N ILE A 13 18.40 -18.05 9.52
CA ILE A 13 17.62 -18.33 8.31
C ILE A 13 17.03 -19.75 8.34
N ASN A 14 17.77 -20.75 8.76
CA ASN A 14 17.31 -22.13 8.82
C ASN A 14 16.32 -22.42 9.96
N LYS A 15 16.46 -21.77 11.12
CA LYS A 15 15.53 -21.89 12.26
C LYS A 15 14.14 -21.34 11.92
N ASN A 16 14.06 -20.27 11.14
CA ASN A 16 12.81 -19.57 10.84
C ASN A 16 11.91 -20.31 9.84
N LYS A 17 12.42 -21.28 9.09
CA LYS A 17 11.61 -22.14 8.20
C LYS A 17 10.43 -22.82 8.91
N LYS A 18 10.53 -23.05 10.23
CA LYS A 18 9.50 -23.74 11.01
C LYS A 18 8.37 -22.85 11.53
N ARG A 19 8.54 -21.51 11.56
CA ARG A 19 7.53 -20.56 12.08
C ARG A 19 6.41 -20.24 11.11
N LEU A 20 6.68 -20.28 9.81
CA LEU A 20 5.76 -19.83 8.74
C LEU A 20 4.61 -20.82 8.45
N ASN A 21 4.68 -22.06 8.96
CA ASN A 21 3.68 -23.10 8.69
C ASN A 21 2.42 -23.03 9.57
N LYS A 22 2.21 -21.98 10.36
CA LYS A 22 1.10 -21.85 11.33
C LYS A 22 -0.09 -21.00 10.89
N VAL A 23 -0.18 -20.59 9.63
CA VAL A 23 -1.37 -19.90 9.13
C VAL A 23 -2.41 -20.93 8.71
N ASN A 24 -3.28 -21.32 9.65
CA ASN A 24 -4.26 -22.42 9.48
C ASN A 24 -5.54 -22.05 8.74
N GLU A 25 -5.75 -20.81 8.35
CA GLU A 25 -6.88 -20.43 7.49
C GLU A 25 -6.35 -19.84 6.16
N LYS A 26 -6.71 -20.47 5.06
CA LYS A 26 -6.31 -20.02 3.72
C LYS A 26 -7.09 -18.76 3.35
N ILE A 27 -6.54 -17.60 3.64
CA ILE A 27 -6.94 -16.35 2.99
C ILE A 27 -6.03 -16.19 1.77
N PHE A 28 -6.61 -16.20 0.59
CA PHE A 28 -5.87 -15.87 -0.62
C PHE A 28 -5.57 -14.37 -0.64
N VAL A 29 -4.37 -14.00 -1.01
CA VAL A 29 -4.00 -12.58 -1.18
C VAL A 29 -3.59 -12.35 -2.62
N LYS A 30 -4.16 -11.30 -3.23
CA LYS A 30 -3.80 -10.87 -4.59
C LYS A 30 -3.26 -9.45 -4.54
N VAL A 31 -2.03 -9.29 -5.00
CA VAL A 31 -1.36 -7.99 -5.15
C VAL A 31 -1.50 -7.55 -6.60
N ILE A 32 -2.06 -6.37 -6.82
CA ILE A 32 -2.41 -5.84 -8.14
C ILE A 32 -1.46 -4.71 -8.53
N SER A 33 -0.97 -4.74 -9.77
CA SER A 33 -0.24 -3.66 -10.44
C SER A 33 -1.00 -3.22 -11.68
N PRO A 34 -1.67 -2.05 -11.68
CA PRO A 34 -2.50 -1.64 -12.80
C PRO A 34 -1.74 -0.93 -13.92
N ASN A 35 -0.54 -0.42 -13.64
CA ASN A 35 0.27 0.39 -14.54
C ASN A 35 -0.49 1.55 -15.17
N PHE A 36 -1.14 2.35 -14.33
CA PHE A 36 -1.82 3.58 -14.78
C PHE A 36 -0.82 4.70 -15.02
N ASP A 37 -1.09 5.55 -16.00
CA ASP A 37 -0.35 6.80 -16.13
C ASP A 37 -0.70 7.75 -14.98
N LEU A 38 0.32 8.45 -14.48
CA LEU A 38 0.15 9.46 -13.45
C LEU A 38 -0.61 10.65 -14.07
N GLN A 39 -1.86 10.82 -13.68
CA GLN A 39 -2.75 11.86 -14.18
C GLN A 39 -3.56 12.44 -13.04
N TYR A 40 -3.72 13.76 -13.06
CA TYR A 40 -4.60 14.52 -12.16
C TYR A 40 -5.88 14.93 -12.89
N GLY A 41 -6.90 15.34 -12.12
CA GLY A 41 -8.14 15.85 -12.70
C GLY A 41 -8.90 14.83 -13.54
N LEU A 42 -8.81 13.55 -13.17
CA LEU A 42 -9.54 12.48 -13.86
C LEU A 42 -11.05 12.74 -13.78
N ASN A 43 -11.74 12.64 -14.91
CA ASN A 43 -13.20 12.66 -14.92
C ASN A 43 -13.79 11.31 -14.51
N LYS A 44 -15.10 11.31 -14.21
CA LYS A 44 -15.83 10.11 -13.77
C LYS A 44 -15.64 8.91 -14.70
N LYS A 45 -15.66 9.11 -16.03
CA LYS A 45 -15.49 8.04 -17.01
C LYS A 45 -14.11 7.38 -16.90
N LYS A 46 -13.05 8.17 -16.77
CA LYS A 46 -11.69 7.65 -16.57
C LYS A 46 -11.52 6.90 -15.25
N ILE A 47 -12.16 7.36 -14.17
CA ILE A 47 -12.17 6.63 -12.90
C ILE A 47 -12.89 5.29 -13.03
N GLU A 48 -14.01 5.25 -13.74
CA GLU A 48 -14.73 3.99 -14.02
C GLU A 48 -13.88 3.02 -14.85
N GLU A 49 -13.17 3.51 -15.86
CA GLU A 49 -12.21 2.72 -16.65
C GLU A 49 -11.09 2.14 -15.75
N ARG A 50 -10.58 2.92 -14.80
CA ARG A 50 -9.59 2.45 -13.80
C ARG A 50 -10.18 1.36 -12.91
N PHE A 51 -11.40 1.53 -12.40
CA PHE A 51 -12.08 0.48 -11.64
C PHE A 51 -12.23 -0.80 -12.45
N ASN A 52 -12.71 -0.72 -13.68
CA ASN A 52 -12.87 -1.87 -14.55
C ASN A 52 -11.53 -2.60 -14.79
N LYS A 53 -10.44 -1.85 -14.97
CA LYS A 53 -9.10 -2.41 -15.12
C LYS A 53 -8.61 -3.09 -13.84
N LEU A 54 -8.81 -2.47 -12.66
CA LEU A 54 -8.47 -3.06 -11.36
C LEU A 54 -9.27 -4.34 -11.10
N ILE A 55 -10.58 -4.35 -11.40
CA ILE A 55 -11.43 -5.53 -11.28
C ILE A 55 -10.93 -6.65 -12.19
N ARG A 56 -10.60 -6.33 -13.45
CA ARG A 56 -10.07 -7.31 -14.40
C ARG A 56 -8.76 -7.94 -13.91
N TYR A 57 -7.83 -7.14 -13.40
CA TYR A 57 -6.57 -7.67 -12.85
C TYR A 57 -6.77 -8.39 -11.52
N SER A 58 -7.75 -8.00 -10.71
CA SER A 58 -8.09 -8.72 -9.48
C SER A 58 -8.63 -10.11 -9.77
N ASN A 59 -9.32 -10.30 -10.92
CA ASN A 59 -9.93 -11.57 -11.32
C ASN A 59 -10.58 -12.28 -10.12
N PRO A 60 -11.63 -11.68 -9.50
CA PRO A 60 -12.18 -12.17 -8.24
C PRO A 60 -12.95 -13.48 -8.43
N ASP A 61 -12.58 -14.49 -7.66
CA ASP A 61 -13.33 -15.75 -7.50
C ASP A 61 -14.27 -15.60 -6.30
N LYS A 62 -15.58 -15.53 -6.56
CA LYS A 62 -16.60 -15.23 -5.54
C LYS A 62 -16.68 -16.28 -4.43
N ASP A 63 -16.18 -17.48 -4.67
CA ASP A 63 -16.22 -18.56 -3.70
C ASP A 63 -15.02 -18.59 -2.76
N LYS A 64 -13.93 -17.91 -3.11
CA LYS A 64 -12.71 -17.85 -2.34
C LYS A 64 -12.65 -16.62 -1.45
N LYS A 65 -12.28 -16.80 -0.17
CA LYS A 65 -11.99 -15.70 0.73
C LYS A 65 -10.67 -15.04 0.30
N THR A 66 -10.74 -13.79 -0.22
CA THR A 66 -9.59 -13.15 -0.84
C THR A 66 -9.43 -11.70 -0.37
N LEU A 67 -8.20 -11.34 -0.03
CA LEU A 67 -7.75 -9.98 0.22
C LEU A 67 -7.07 -9.43 -1.05
N PHE A 68 -7.65 -8.44 -1.67
CA PHE A 68 -7.08 -7.74 -2.83
C PHE A 68 -6.32 -6.51 -2.35
N ILE A 69 -5.10 -6.30 -2.85
CA ILE A 69 -4.28 -5.14 -2.52
C ILE A 69 -4.06 -4.33 -3.80
N TRP A 70 -4.72 -3.20 -3.89
CA TRP A 70 -4.55 -2.21 -4.95
C TRP A 70 -3.58 -1.12 -4.49
N PRO A 71 -2.79 -0.51 -5.40
CA PRO A 71 -1.78 0.45 -4.99
C PRO A 71 -2.37 1.80 -4.54
N GLU A 72 -1.48 2.66 -4.06
CA GLU A 72 -1.75 4.08 -3.84
C GLU A 72 -1.99 4.79 -5.18
N GLY A 73 -2.67 5.94 -5.14
CA GLY A 73 -2.80 6.84 -6.28
C GLY A 73 -3.72 6.39 -7.42
N VAL A 74 -4.35 5.21 -7.32
CA VAL A 74 -5.21 4.68 -8.40
C VAL A 74 -6.43 5.54 -8.71
N PHE A 75 -6.88 6.32 -7.73
CA PHE A 75 -8.02 7.25 -7.85
C PHE A 75 -7.59 8.70 -7.61
N SER A 76 -6.44 9.10 -8.17
CA SER A 76 -5.88 10.45 -8.00
C SER A 76 -6.92 11.55 -8.25
N GLY A 77 -7.04 12.47 -7.30
CA GLY A 77 -8.00 13.58 -7.36
C GLY A 77 -9.40 13.25 -6.83
N TYR A 78 -9.68 11.99 -6.46
CA TYR A 78 -10.95 11.59 -5.85
C TYR A 78 -10.78 11.33 -4.37
N SER A 79 -11.72 11.88 -3.58
CA SER A 79 -11.88 11.50 -2.18
C SER A 79 -12.63 10.17 -2.06
N TYR A 80 -12.48 9.51 -0.91
CA TYR A 80 -13.24 8.29 -0.62
C TYR A 80 -14.76 8.48 -0.81
N LYS A 81 -15.31 9.63 -0.42
CA LYS A 81 -16.74 9.94 -0.58
C LYS A 81 -17.17 9.92 -2.06
N GLU A 82 -16.33 10.46 -2.95
CA GLU A 82 -16.61 10.46 -4.38
C GLU A 82 -16.46 9.07 -5.02
N ILE A 83 -15.59 8.21 -4.47
CA ILE A 83 -15.43 6.82 -4.90
C ILE A 83 -16.69 5.99 -4.64
N LEU A 84 -17.51 6.33 -3.63
CA LEU A 84 -18.74 5.58 -3.28
C LEU A 84 -19.78 5.50 -4.42
N ILE A 85 -19.74 6.39 -5.40
CA ILE A 85 -20.62 6.30 -6.58
C ILE A 85 -20.40 5.01 -7.37
N PHE A 86 -19.24 4.36 -7.23
CA PHE A 86 -18.89 3.07 -7.88
C PHE A 86 -19.25 1.84 -7.04
N LYS A 87 -19.96 2.01 -5.90
CA LYS A 87 -20.39 0.91 -5.02
C LYS A 87 -21.10 -0.22 -5.77
N LYS A 88 -22.00 0.11 -6.71
CA LYS A 88 -22.73 -0.89 -7.49
C LYS A 88 -21.79 -1.72 -8.37
N LEU A 89 -20.76 -1.10 -8.95
CA LEU A 89 -19.77 -1.77 -9.78
C LEU A 89 -18.95 -2.78 -8.96
N ILE A 90 -18.48 -2.38 -7.78
CA ILE A 90 -17.74 -3.25 -6.86
C ILE A 90 -18.62 -4.40 -6.37
N LYS A 91 -19.83 -4.12 -5.92
CA LYS A 91 -20.78 -5.14 -5.41
C LYS A 91 -21.12 -6.20 -6.46
N ARG A 92 -21.17 -5.82 -7.76
CA ARG A 92 -21.44 -6.76 -8.85
C ARG A 92 -20.29 -7.77 -9.04
N ASN A 93 -19.04 -7.34 -8.84
CA ASN A 93 -17.84 -8.12 -9.16
C ASN A 93 -17.27 -8.83 -7.93
N PHE A 94 -17.36 -8.26 -6.75
CA PHE A 94 -16.81 -8.82 -5.51
C PHE A 94 -17.92 -9.39 -4.61
N SER A 95 -17.61 -10.46 -3.88
CA SER A 95 -18.51 -11.10 -2.93
C SER A 95 -18.24 -10.64 -1.50
N LYS A 96 -19.10 -11.04 -0.54
CA LYS A 96 -18.91 -10.79 0.90
C LYS A 96 -17.65 -11.47 1.48
N LYS A 97 -17.06 -12.43 0.76
CA LYS A 97 -15.81 -13.09 1.14
C LYS A 97 -14.56 -12.27 0.78
N HIS A 98 -14.73 -11.14 0.09
CA HIS A 98 -13.65 -10.32 -0.41
C HIS A 98 -13.46 -9.06 0.42
N LEU A 99 -12.20 -8.74 0.68
CA LEU A 99 -11.78 -7.44 1.19
C LEU A 99 -10.81 -6.79 0.18
N ILE A 100 -10.87 -5.46 0.11
CA ILE A 100 -10.01 -4.70 -0.81
C ILE A 100 -9.24 -3.67 0.00
N ILE A 101 -7.92 -3.69 -0.11
CA ILE A 101 -7.02 -2.63 0.37
C ILE A 101 -6.71 -1.70 -0.78
N PHE A 102 -6.82 -0.38 -0.58
CA PHE A 102 -6.38 0.63 -1.54
C PHE A 102 -6.10 1.98 -0.89
N GLY A 103 -5.35 2.83 -1.60
CA GLY A 103 -5.09 4.21 -1.19
C GLY A 103 -6.20 5.17 -1.61
N ALA A 104 -6.67 6.04 -0.69
CA ALA A 104 -7.66 7.06 -0.97
C ALA A 104 -7.47 8.32 -0.12
N ASN A 105 -7.90 9.46 -0.67
CA ASN A 105 -7.97 10.70 0.08
C ASN A 105 -9.22 10.71 0.96
N ARG A 106 -9.04 10.81 2.27
CA ARG A 106 -10.12 10.82 3.25
C ARG A 106 -10.23 12.18 3.93
N LEU A 107 -11.41 12.81 3.80
CA LEU A 107 -11.68 14.11 4.44
C LEU A 107 -11.67 13.98 5.97
N ASN A 108 -10.96 14.88 6.65
CA ASN A 108 -11.16 15.18 8.05
C ASN A 108 -12.23 16.27 8.16
N ILE A 109 -13.37 15.94 8.75
CA ILE A 109 -14.53 16.83 8.84
C ILE A 109 -14.22 18.06 9.71
N GLU A 110 -13.42 17.87 10.78
CA GLU A 110 -13.10 18.95 11.74
C GLU A 110 -12.19 20.02 11.13
N SER A 111 -11.16 19.63 10.38
CA SER A 111 -10.17 20.55 9.81
C SER A 111 -10.45 20.93 8.36
N GLY A 112 -11.35 20.24 7.66
CA GLY A 112 -11.56 20.38 6.22
C GLY A 112 -10.40 19.88 5.35
N ASN A 113 -9.33 19.36 5.94
CA ASN A 113 -8.16 18.84 5.23
C ASN A 113 -8.30 17.33 4.94
N PHE A 114 -7.38 16.78 4.17
CA PHE A 114 -7.39 15.38 3.78
C PHE A 114 -6.27 14.59 4.44
N TYR A 115 -6.56 13.31 4.75
CA TYR A 115 -5.55 12.29 5.00
C TYR A 115 -5.26 11.52 3.71
N ASN A 116 -4.00 11.17 3.48
CA ASN A 116 -3.65 10.07 2.58
C ASN A 116 -3.84 8.78 3.38
N SER A 117 -4.80 7.94 2.99
CA SER A 117 -5.22 6.79 3.79
C SER A 117 -5.12 5.48 3.03
N MET A 118 -4.68 4.43 3.70
CA MET A 118 -4.89 3.04 3.29
C MET A 118 -6.21 2.58 3.89
N LEU A 119 -7.15 2.20 3.06
CA LEU A 119 -8.48 1.73 3.47
C LEU A 119 -8.61 0.24 3.21
N VAL A 120 -9.21 -0.47 4.15
CA VAL A 120 -9.73 -1.82 3.95
C VAL A 120 -11.22 -1.73 3.85
N VAL A 121 -11.78 -2.13 2.73
CA VAL A 121 -13.22 -2.08 2.47
C VAL A 121 -13.78 -3.45 2.11
N ASP A 122 -15.06 -3.62 2.34
CA ASP A 122 -15.84 -4.76 1.87
C ASP A 122 -16.34 -4.57 0.42
N ASN A 123 -17.15 -5.51 -0.06
CA ASN A 123 -17.77 -5.44 -1.39
C ASN A 123 -18.87 -4.37 -1.53
N ASN A 124 -19.22 -3.67 -0.45
CA ASN A 124 -20.09 -2.48 -0.48
C ASN A 124 -19.28 -1.17 -0.38
N LEU A 125 -17.95 -1.22 -0.46
CA LEU A 125 -17.05 -0.10 -0.18
C LEU A 125 -17.23 0.46 1.24
N GLU A 126 -17.72 -0.31 2.21
CA GLU A 126 -17.77 0.10 3.60
C GLU A 126 -16.39 -0.08 4.25
N ILE A 127 -15.93 0.96 4.96
CA ILE A 127 -14.61 0.92 5.60
C ILE A 127 -14.66 -0.02 6.81
N ILE A 128 -13.92 -1.13 6.72
CA ILE A 128 -13.73 -2.07 7.82
C ILE A 128 -12.59 -1.64 8.72
N LYS A 129 -11.46 -1.23 8.11
CA LYS A 129 -10.26 -0.71 8.79
C LYS A 129 -9.64 0.42 7.96
N LYS A 130 -8.84 1.26 8.62
CA LYS A 130 -8.11 2.33 7.98
C LYS A 130 -6.78 2.61 8.67
N TYR A 131 -5.85 3.12 7.90
CA TYR A 131 -4.60 3.68 8.36
C TYR A 131 -4.35 5.02 7.64
N ASP A 132 -4.05 6.07 8.37
CA ASP A 132 -3.74 7.39 7.84
C ASP A 132 -2.22 7.60 7.83
N LYS A 133 -1.65 8.00 6.71
CA LYS A 133 -0.20 8.17 6.50
C LYS A 133 0.42 9.05 7.56
N ARG A 134 1.48 8.57 8.18
CA ARG A 134 2.15 9.24 9.32
C ARG A 134 3.40 10.02 8.92
N LYS A 135 4.10 9.57 7.89
CA LYS A 135 5.28 10.24 7.33
C LYS A 135 4.92 10.81 5.96
N LEU A 136 4.57 12.08 5.95
CA LEU A 136 4.22 12.80 4.72
C LEU A 136 5.47 13.20 3.95
N VAL A 137 5.36 13.24 2.63
CA VAL A 137 6.44 13.67 1.73
C VAL A 137 6.49 15.19 1.70
N PRO A 138 7.62 15.81 2.15
CA PRO A 138 7.79 17.26 2.06
C PRO A 138 7.67 17.75 0.61
N PHE A 139 7.09 18.92 0.40
CA PHE A 139 6.80 19.56 -0.90
C PHE A 139 5.84 18.78 -1.82
N GLY A 140 5.68 17.47 -1.59
CA GLY A 140 4.71 16.64 -2.29
C GLY A 140 3.34 16.66 -1.59
N GLU A 141 3.28 16.19 -0.36
CA GLU A 141 2.03 16.03 0.39
C GLU A 141 1.74 17.19 1.34
N PHE A 142 2.77 17.89 1.80
CA PHE A 142 2.63 19.14 2.58
C PHE A 142 3.73 20.13 2.22
N LEU A 143 3.49 21.40 2.49
CA LEU A 143 4.50 22.44 2.32
C LEU A 143 5.14 22.74 3.69
N PRO A 144 6.43 22.42 3.90
CA PRO A 144 7.13 22.85 5.13
C PRO A 144 7.08 24.35 5.24
N PHE A 145 6.89 24.88 6.46
CA PHE A 145 6.81 26.34 6.70
C PHE A 145 5.82 27.04 5.76
N GLU A 146 4.64 26.45 5.56
CA GLU A 146 3.64 26.87 4.56
C GLU A 146 3.35 28.38 4.61
N ASN A 147 3.26 28.98 5.82
CA ASN A 147 2.99 30.41 6.01
C ASN A 147 4.09 31.32 5.41
N ILE A 148 5.35 30.85 5.45
CA ILE A 148 6.49 31.61 4.91
C ILE A 148 6.60 31.38 3.41
N LEU A 149 6.54 30.13 2.98
CA LEU A 149 6.77 29.78 1.58
C LEU A 149 5.65 30.25 0.64
N LYS A 150 4.41 30.35 1.14
CA LYS A 150 3.29 30.95 0.39
C LYS A 150 3.53 32.43 0.04
N VAL A 151 4.21 33.19 0.90
CA VAL A 151 4.55 34.60 0.64
C VAL A 151 5.49 34.71 -0.57
N PHE A 152 6.36 33.73 -0.77
CA PHE A 152 7.26 33.64 -1.92
C PHE A 152 6.63 32.98 -3.14
N GLY A 153 5.31 32.74 -3.14
CA GLY A 153 4.58 32.14 -4.27
C GLY A 153 4.85 30.63 -4.47
N LEU A 154 5.54 29.96 -3.55
CA LEU A 154 5.83 28.55 -3.66
C LEU A 154 4.57 27.73 -3.34
N LYS A 155 4.28 26.77 -4.22
CA LYS A 155 3.15 25.84 -4.12
C LYS A 155 3.66 24.41 -4.00
N LYS A 156 2.80 23.50 -3.52
CA LYS A 156 3.07 22.06 -3.60
C LYS A 156 3.36 21.65 -5.05
N ILE A 157 4.25 20.66 -5.20
CA ILE A 157 4.56 20.05 -6.50
C ILE A 157 3.38 19.19 -6.99
N THR A 158 2.61 18.61 -6.05
CA THR A 158 1.49 17.74 -6.39
C THR A 158 0.20 18.51 -6.54
N GLU A 159 -0.49 18.31 -7.66
CA GLU A 159 -1.85 18.81 -7.85
C GLU A 159 -2.85 18.00 -7.02
N GLY A 160 -3.95 18.62 -6.59
CA GLY A 160 -5.04 17.97 -5.87
C GLY A 160 -5.48 18.70 -4.61
N HIS A 161 -6.17 17.99 -3.72
CA HIS A 161 -6.67 18.53 -2.45
C HIS A 161 -5.52 19.06 -1.61
N GLY A 162 -5.52 20.31 -1.21
CA GLY A 162 -4.62 21.01 -0.30
C GLY A 162 -3.46 20.23 0.38
N SER A 163 -2.86 20.73 1.43
CA SER A 163 -1.88 19.95 2.22
C SER A 163 -2.56 18.81 2.95
N PHE A 164 -1.95 17.61 2.89
CA PHE A 164 -2.41 16.49 3.68
C PHE A 164 -2.07 16.71 5.15
N ILE A 165 -2.90 16.17 6.05
CA ILE A 165 -2.62 16.12 7.47
C ILE A 165 -2.06 14.76 7.86
N LYS A 166 -1.15 14.80 8.83
CA LYS A 166 -0.43 13.63 9.32
C LYS A 166 -1.35 12.75 10.16
N GLY A 167 -1.34 11.45 9.92
CA GLY A 167 -1.96 10.46 10.80
C GLY A 167 -1.26 10.40 12.16
N ASN A 168 -2.03 10.18 13.23
CA ASN A 168 -1.53 10.19 14.61
C ASN A 168 -1.47 8.80 15.28
N LYS A 169 -2.10 7.77 14.70
CA LYS A 169 -2.17 6.43 15.30
C LYS A 169 -1.18 5.47 14.65
N ASN A 170 -0.46 4.74 15.49
CA ASN A 170 0.41 3.63 15.08
C ASN A 170 -0.32 2.32 15.38
N ASN A 171 -1.35 2.02 14.59
CA ASN A 171 -2.12 0.81 14.80
C ASN A 171 -1.98 -0.10 13.59
N ASN A 172 -1.66 -1.36 13.84
CA ASN A 172 -1.78 -2.39 12.85
C ASN A 172 -3.24 -2.57 12.43
N ILE A 173 -3.42 -3.05 11.21
CA ILE A 173 -4.72 -3.44 10.68
C ILE A 173 -4.90 -4.93 10.97
N ILE A 174 -5.88 -5.26 11.83
CA ILE A 174 -6.19 -6.65 12.17
C ILE A 174 -7.42 -7.08 11.37
N ILE A 175 -7.22 -8.14 10.56
CA ILE A 175 -8.24 -8.79 9.73
C ILE A 175 -8.10 -10.29 9.95
N ASP A 176 -9.06 -10.93 10.61
CA ASP A 176 -8.98 -12.32 11.01
C ASP A 176 -7.66 -12.62 11.76
N ASN A 177 -6.85 -13.53 11.23
CA ASN A 177 -5.53 -13.88 11.76
C ASN A 177 -4.38 -13.05 11.18
N LEU A 178 -4.66 -12.09 10.28
CA LEU A 178 -3.66 -11.18 9.72
C LEU A 178 -3.51 -9.96 10.63
N ASN A 179 -2.33 -9.79 11.19
CA ASN A 179 -1.91 -8.58 11.90
C ASN A 179 -0.95 -7.79 11.00
N ILE A 180 -1.52 -6.87 10.24
CA ILE A 180 -0.87 -6.16 9.14
C ILE A 180 -0.26 -4.85 9.64
N LEU A 181 1.04 -4.66 9.44
CA LEU A 181 1.68 -3.35 9.51
C LEU A 181 1.46 -2.60 8.17
N PRO A 182 0.63 -1.55 8.15
CA PRO A 182 0.38 -0.78 6.94
C PRO A 182 1.47 0.27 6.70
N LEU A 183 1.92 0.40 5.46
CA LEU A 183 2.85 1.44 5.01
C LEU A 183 2.35 2.04 3.69
N ILE A 184 2.33 3.37 3.61
CA ILE A 184 1.95 4.08 2.39
C ILE A 184 3.20 4.71 1.77
N CYS A 185 3.55 4.25 0.54
CA CYS A 185 4.60 4.81 -0.31
C CYS A 185 5.94 4.96 0.44
N TYR A 186 6.40 6.18 0.54
CA TYR A 186 7.65 6.62 1.16
C TYR A 186 7.84 6.15 2.63
N GLU A 187 6.79 5.75 3.33
CA GLU A 187 6.87 5.24 4.70
C GLU A 187 7.77 4.01 4.84
N VAL A 188 7.95 3.24 3.78
CA VAL A 188 8.83 2.06 3.77
C VAL A 188 10.30 2.38 4.08
N ILE A 189 10.74 3.62 3.90
CA ILE A 189 12.13 4.00 4.18
C ILE A 189 12.40 4.25 5.68
N PHE A 190 11.34 4.50 6.48
CA PHE A 190 11.45 4.88 7.89
C PHE A 190 11.42 3.65 8.80
N THR A 191 12.58 3.34 9.41
CA THR A 191 12.71 2.23 10.36
C THR A 191 11.92 2.44 11.65
N ASP A 192 11.76 3.68 12.10
CA ASP A 192 11.04 4.03 13.32
C ASP A 192 9.53 3.72 13.26
N LEU A 193 8.95 3.66 12.09
CA LEU A 193 7.55 3.22 11.91
C LEU A 193 7.40 1.72 12.16
N ILE A 194 8.44 0.96 11.89
CA ILE A 194 8.45 -0.49 11.88
C ILE A 194 8.88 -1.03 13.24
N GLN A 195 9.94 -0.48 13.83
CA GLN A 195 10.42 -0.86 15.17
C GLN A 195 9.37 -0.67 16.28
N LYS A 196 8.39 0.20 16.06
CA LYS A 196 7.27 0.44 16.98
C LYS A 196 6.02 -0.37 16.65
N SER A 197 6.13 -1.33 15.71
CA SER A 197 5.02 -2.19 15.37
C SER A 197 4.72 -3.19 16.50
N ASP A 198 3.51 -3.71 16.49
CA ASP A 198 3.11 -4.79 17.39
C ASP A 198 4.00 -6.03 17.17
N LEU A 199 4.50 -6.63 18.26
CA LEU A 199 5.30 -7.85 18.23
C LEU A 199 4.60 -9.05 17.55
N ASN A 200 3.27 -8.99 17.45
CA ASN A 200 2.46 -10.00 16.77
C ASN A 200 2.28 -9.72 15.26
N THR A 201 2.92 -8.68 14.72
CA THR A 201 2.87 -8.39 13.29
C THR A 201 3.31 -9.60 12.49
N ASN A 202 2.46 -10.08 11.58
CA ASN A 202 2.76 -11.25 10.75
C ASN A 202 2.76 -10.93 9.23
N LEU A 203 2.43 -9.70 8.87
CA LEU A 203 2.42 -9.23 7.49
C LEU A 203 2.71 -7.74 7.42
N ILE A 204 3.53 -7.31 6.47
CA ILE A 204 3.67 -5.89 6.10
C ILE A 204 3.01 -5.69 4.76
N VAL A 205 2.15 -4.68 4.64
CA VAL A 205 1.53 -4.29 3.37
C VAL A 205 1.96 -2.87 3.03
N ASN A 206 2.60 -2.70 1.88
CA ASN A 206 2.96 -1.40 1.35
C ASN A 206 2.20 -1.14 0.05
N ILE A 207 1.43 -0.07 0.01
CA ILE A 207 0.83 0.46 -1.23
C ILE A 207 1.59 1.69 -1.67
N SER A 208 1.89 1.83 -2.97
CA SER A 208 2.73 2.92 -3.46
C SER A 208 2.37 3.39 -4.87
N GLU A 209 2.61 4.69 -5.12
CA GLU A 209 2.61 5.28 -6.45
C GLU A 209 4.06 5.65 -6.82
N ASP A 210 4.73 4.75 -7.53
CA ASP A 210 6.14 4.95 -7.90
C ASP A 210 6.31 5.76 -9.20
N GLY A 211 5.22 6.12 -9.88
CA GLY A 211 5.23 6.96 -11.07
C GLY A 211 5.87 8.34 -10.85
N TRP A 212 5.87 8.83 -9.60
CA TRP A 212 6.54 10.06 -9.19
C TRP A 212 8.04 10.10 -9.48
N PHE A 213 8.71 8.95 -9.39
CA PHE A 213 10.13 8.85 -9.62
C PHE A 213 10.51 8.92 -11.11
N GLY A 214 9.54 8.85 -12.02
CA GLY A 214 9.76 8.86 -13.45
C GLY A 214 10.70 7.73 -13.92
N LYS A 215 11.58 8.05 -14.87
CA LYS A 215 12.53 7.10 -15.46
C LYS A 215 13.86 6.96 -14.68
N THR A 216 13.89 7.40 -13.42
CA THR A 216 15.09 7.33 -12.58
C THR A 216 15.29 5.94 -11.95
N ILE A 217 16.36 5.78 -11.17
CA ILE A 217 16.62 4.58 -10.34
C ILE A 217 15.75 4.56 -9.06
N GLY A 218 15.01 5.66 -8.78
CA GLY A 218 14.21 5.81 -7.57
C GLY A 218 13.28 4.65 -7.24
N PRO A 219 12.47 4.13 -8.20
CA PRO A 219 11.60 2.96 -7.95
C PRO A 219 12.36 1.72 -7.50
N ASP A 220 13.56 1.47 -8.03
CA ASP A 220 14.37 0.30 -7.68
C ASP A 220 14.94 0.45 -6.27
N GLN A 221 15.47 1.63 -5.94
CA GLN A 221 15.93 1.95 -4.58
C GLN A 221 14.79 1.87 -3.56
N HIS A 222 13.60 2.34 -3.92
CA HIS A 222 12.40 2.27 -3.10
C HIS A 222 11.96 0.81 -2.89
N PHE A 223 12.03 -0.02 -3.93
CA PHE A 223 11.75 -1.45 -3.85
C PHE A 223 12.74 -2.19 -2.92
N VAL A 224 14.04 -1.91 -3.02
CA VAL A 224 15.07 -2.52 -2.17
C VAL A 224 14.79 -2.29 -0.69
N LYS A 225 14.23 -1.14 -0.30
CA LYS A 225 13.82 -0.89 1.10
C LYS A 225 12.78 -1.90 1.57
N SER A 226 11.87 -2.35 0.70
CA SER A 226 10.89 -3.39 1.06
C SER A 226 11.53 -4.72 1.42
N ILE A 227 12.62 -5.08 0.73
CA ILE A 227 13.41 -6.28 1.04
C ILE A 227 14.03 -6.17 2.43
N PHE A 228 14.65 -5.03 2.75
CA PHE A 228 15.21 -4.80 4.09
C PHE A 228 14.14 -4.88 5.18
N ARG A 229 12.95 -4.29 4.92
CA ARG A 229 11.85 -4.30 5.91
C ARG A 229 11.36 -5.71 6.22
N SER A 230 11.29 -6.61 5.22
CA SER A 230 10.89 -8.01 5.46
C SER A 230 11.90 -8.74 6.34
N ILE A 231 13.21 -8.55 6.09
CA ILE A 231 14.29 -9.18 6.84
C ILE A 231 14.34 -8.65 8.28
N GLU A 232 14.31 -7.33 8.46
CA GLU A 232 14.39 -6.67 9.78
C GLU A 232 13.24 -7.06 10.72
N ASN A 233 12.07 -7.39 10.17
CA ASN A 233 10.90 -7.76 10.95
C ASN A 233 10.59 -9.24 10.94
N ASP A 234 11.42 -10.06 10.30
CA ASP A 234 11.23 -11.50 10.18
C ASP A 234 9.80 -11.85 9.71
N THR A 235 9.26 -11.12 8.73
CA THR A 235 7.87 -11.28 8.29
C THR A 235 7.71 -11.08 6.78
N PHE A 236 6.61 -11.59 6.21
CA PHE A 236 6.26 -11.38 4.81
C PHE A 236 5.99 -9.90 4.52
N PHE A 237 6.38 -9.47 3.33
CA PHE A 237 6.13 -8.14 2.82
C PHE A 237 5.39 -8.21 1.49
N LEU A 238 4.20 -7.64 1.43
CA LEU A 238 3.39 -7.52 0.22
C LEU A 238 3.44 -6.06 -0.26
N ARG A 239 3.95 -5.88 -1.47
CA ARG A 239 4.08 -4.58 -2.09
C ARG A 239 3.20 -4.48 -3.33
N SER A 240 2.23 -3.56 -3.30
CA SER A 240 1.39 -3.20 -4.45
C SER A 240 1.76 -1.80 -4.92
N THR A 241 2.22 -1.67 -6.16
CA THR A 241 2.65 -0.39 -6.70
C THR A 241 2.03 -0.09 -8.05
N ASN A 242 1.76 1.20 -8.28
CA ASN A 242 1.58 1.70 -9.64
C ASN A 242 2.93 2.14 -10.19
N LYS A 243 3.28 1.75 -11.43
CA LYS A 243 4.53 2.06 -12.13
C LYS A 243 5.83 1.51 -11.52
N GLY A 244 5.80 0.98 -10.31
CA GLY A 244 6.96 0.37 -9.63
C GLY A 244 6.98 -1.15 -9.71
N VAL A 245 7.86 -1.78 -8.90
CA VAL A 245 7.92 -3.24 -8.73
C VAL A 245 6.90 -3.64 -7.68
N SER A 246 5.90 -4.43 -8.07
CA SER A 246 4.99 -5.10 -7.12
C SER A 246 5.53 -6.49 -6.80
N ALA A 247 5.54 -6.88 -5.52
CA ALA A 247 6.19 -8.12 -5.11
C ALA A 247 5.59 -8.75 -3.85
N ILE A 248 5.82 -10.04 -3.73
CA ILE A 248 5.68 -10.83 -2.52
C ILE A 248 7.09 -11.21 -2.09
N ILE A 249 7.50 -10.77 -0.90
CA ILE A 249 8.84 -10.94 -0.35
C ILE A 249 8.70 -11.76 0.94
N ASP A 250 9.49 -12.82 1.07
CA ASP A 250 9.50 -13.62 2.29
C ASP A 250 10.29 -12.95 3.43
N ASN A 251 10.22 -13.50 4.62
CA ASN A 251 10.91 -13.01 5.81
C ASN A 251 12.44 -13.06 5.74
N LYS A 252 13.00 -13.59 4.66
CA LYS A 252 14.44 -13.69 4.38
C LYS A 252 14.90 -12.71 3.31
N GLY A 253 13.94 -11.94 2.76
CA GLY A 253 14.18 -11.02 1.65
C GLY A 253 14.18 -11.69 0.27
N ASN A 254 13.81 -12.98 0.15
CA ASN A 254 13.66 -13.59 -1.15
C ASN A 254 12.38 -13.10 -1.81
N ILE A 255 12.47 -12.79 -3.10
CA ILE A 255 11.32 -12.39 -3.91
C ILE A 255 10.61 -13.66 -4.39
N ALA A 256 9.50 -14.01 -3.72
CA ALA A 256 8.72 -15.19 -4.07
C ALA A 256 8.00 -15.02 -5.42
N LYS A 257 7.43 -13.83 -5.64
CA LYS A 257 6.77 -13.44 -6.91
C LYS A 257 6.93 -11.93 -7.13
N ARG A 258 6.96 -11.50 -8.39
CA ARG A 258 6.99 -10.07 -8.72
C ARG A 258 6.33 -9.76 -10.06
N LEU A 259 5.89 -8.51 -10.21
CA LEU A 259 5.65 -7.81 -11.46
C LEU A 259 6.71 -6.71 -11.56
N ASN A 260 7.35 -6.59 -12.71
CA ASN A 260 8.40 -5.61 -12.94
C ASN A 260 7.81 -4.19 -13.08
N ARG A 261 8.68 -3.20 -13.13
CA ARG A 261 8.28 -1.82 -13.43
C ARG A 261 7.49 -1.77 -14.73
N ASN A 262 6.39 -1.00 -14.72
CA ASN A 262 5.48 -0.83 -15.84
C ASN A 262 4.79 -2.12 -16.33
N GLU A 263 4.89 -3.19 -15.57
CA GLU A 263 4.15 -4.42 -15.82
C GLU A 263 2.79 -4.37 -15.12
N ALA A 264 1.73 -4.72 -15.85
CA ALA A 264 0.38 -4.74 -15.32
C ALA A 264 -0.11 -6.18 -15.14
N GLY A 265 -0.79 -6.43 -14.02
CA GLY A 265 -1.32 -7.77 -13.71
C GLY A 265 -1.57 -7.96 -12.23
N ASN A 266 -1.53 -9.21 -11.81
CA ASN A 266 -1.58 -9.60 -10.40
C ASN A 266 -0.57 -10.70 -10.08
N ILE A 267 -0.23 -10.82 -8.81
CA ILE A 267 0.48 -11.96 -8.22
C ILE A 267 -0.30 -12.44 -7.00
N GLU A 268 -0.34 -13.75 -6.81
CA GLU A 268 -1.12 -14.41 -5.77
C GLU A 268 -0.22 -15.04 -4.70
N PHE A 269 -0.66 -14.91 -3.43
CA PHE A 269 -0.01 -15.48 -2.25
C PHE A 269 -1.00 -16.34 -1.45
#